data_4f07520bcfc0ca23d56491bb3172eea1
#
_entry.id   4f07520bcfc0ca23d56491bb3172eea1
#
_cell.length_a   1.000
_cell.length_b   1.000
_cell.length_c   1.000
_cell.angle_alpha   90.00
_cell.angle_beta   90.00
_cell.angle_gamma   90.00
#
_symmetry.space_group_name_H-M   'P 1'
#
loop_
_entity.id
_entity.type
_entity.pdbx_description
1 polymer ?
#
loop_
_entity_poly.entity_id
_entity_poly.type
_entity_poly.pdbx_seq_one_letter_code
_entity_poly.pdbx_strand_id
1 'polypeptide(L)'
;MIEIFSLSHFFIIIFFIILPIFLVRFKLSYKVLIFLLLFLEVLRLEVNLDHFEINEDLSLQLCFIYPFIGVLSVCFKSSLFRDYLGSFGWFFGVVGIVFSNPNPLFSFSTLHLYFYHSLMILISFLILKNKITTSFLPLFIVLIIQIFFTFMGNFIIGNGCNYMFLNTFLFPYDKAVYKVNINVLSMHVFGSLSYLDILDKIYACLGGVYYVFLISLFSTIIYIVYIASLKIVTKKP
;
A
#
# COMPACT_ATOMS: atom_id res chain seq x y z
N MET A 1 7.83 -23.95 5.50
CA MET A 1 6.87 -22.85 5.61
C MET A 1 7.57 -21.71 6.37
N ILE A 2 7.53 -20.48 5.89
CA ILE A 2 8.15 -19.33 6.56
C ILE A 2 7.06 -18.65 7.36
N GLU A 3 7.25 -18.53 8.67
CA GLU A 3 6.29 -17.82 9.52
C GLU A 3 6.39 -16.31 9.31
N ILE A 4 5.25 -15.62 9.30
CA ILE A 4 5.18 -14.16 9.22
C ILE A 4 5.89 -13.58 10.46
N PHE A 5 6.73 -12.58 10.27
CA PHE A 5 7.62 -11.97 11.28
C PHE A 5 8.68 -12.90 11.89
N SER A 6 8.91 -14.09 11.30
CA SER A 6 10.09 -14.88 11.64
C SER A 6 11.39 -14.21 11.18
N LEU A 7 12.52 -14.69 11.69
CA LEU A 7 13.83 -14.19 11.25
C LEU A 7 14.03 -14.32 9.73
N SER A 8 13.57 -15.43 9.13
CA SER A 8 13.63 -15.65 7.69
C SER A 8 12.78 -14.64 6.93
N HIS A 9 11.57 -14.34 7.40
CA HIS A 9 10.72 -13.30 6.81
C HIS A 9 11.36 -11.92 6.92
N PHE A 10 12.00 -11.61 8.02
CA PHE A 10 12.73 -10.36 8.23
C PHE A 10 13.87 -10.17 7.21
N PHE A 11 14.64 -11.23 6.89
CA PHE A 11 15.65 -11.15 5.83
C PHE A 11 15.05 -10.90 4.46
N ILE A 12 13.91 -11.50 4.13
CA ILE A 12 13.19 -11.25 2.87
C ILE A 12 12.75 -9.79 2.81
N ILE A 13 12.14 -9.27 3.87
CA ILE A 13 11.74 -7.85 3.97
C ILE A 13 12.92 -6.93 3.72
N ILE A 14 14.03 -7.13 4.43
CA ILE A 14 15.25 -6.33 4.29
C ILE A 14 15.75 -6.37 2.85
N PHE A 15 15.84 -7.55 2.23
CA PHE A 15 16.29 -7.70 0.86
C PHE A 15 15.44 -6.88 -0.11
N PHE A 16 14.11 -7.02 -0.06
CA PHE A 16 13.20 -6.35 -0.99
C PHE A 16 13.07 -4.83 -0.72
N ILE A 17 13.46 -4.34 0.45
CA ILE A 17 13.54 -2.90 0.73
C ILE A 17 14.90 -2.33 0.33
N ILE A 18 16.00 -3.04 0.56
CA ILE A 18 17.35 -2.54 0.27
C ILE A 18 17.65 -2.57 -1.24
N LEU A 19 17.19 -3.61 -1.94
CA LEU A 19 17.42 -3.76 -3.37
C LEU A 19 17.02 -2.52 -4.18
N PRO A 20 15.79 -1.97 -4.05
CA PRO A 20 15.41 -0.75 -4.77
C PRO A 20 16.26 0.46 -4.39
N ILE A 21 16.66 0.61 -3.12
CA ILE A 21 17.53 1.71 -2.67
C ILE A 21 18.89 1.64 -3.38
N PHE A 22 19.44 0.43 -3.54
CA PHE A 22 20.67 0.22 -4.30
C PHE A 22 20.48 0.55 -5.79
N LEU A 23 19.38 0.09 -6.39
CA LEU A 23 19.07 0.28 -7.81
C LEU A 23 18.85 1.76 -8.19
N VAL A 24 18.48 2.62 -7.23
CA VAL A 24 18.37 4.08 -7.46
C VAL A 24 19.69 4.70 -7.98
N ARG A 25 20.85 4.08 -7.72
CA ARG A 25 22.16 4.57 -8.22
C ARG A 25 22.29 4.47 -9.73
N PHE A 26 21.56 3.57 -10.37
CA PHE A 26 21.57 3.42 -11.82
C PHE A 26 20.70 4.49 -12.50
N LYS A 27 21.01 4.79 -13.76
CA LYS A 27 20.26 5.78 -14.57
C LYS A 27 18.96 5.18 -15.12
N LEU A 28 18.09 4.73 -14.25
CA LEU A 28 16.81 4.16 -14.62
C LEU A 28 15.76 5.28 -14.81
N SER A 29 14.90 5.09 -15.79
CA SER A 29 13.75 5.98 -16.01
C SER A 29 12.55 5.54 -15.20
N TYR A 30 12.09 6.37 -14.27
CA TYR A 30 10.87 6.07 -13.52
C TYR A 30 9.64 5.89 -14.42
N LYS A 31 9.62 6.54 -15.58
CA LYS A 31 8.52 6.42 -16.55
C LYS A 31 8.44 5.00 -17.13
N VAL A 32 9.58 4.41 -17.49
CA VAL A 32 9.63 3.02 -17.98
C VAL A 32 9.20 2.06 -16.86
N LEU A 33 9.64 2.29 -15.63
CA LEU A 33 9.28 1.45 -14.49
C LEU A 33 7.79 1.54 -14.15
N ILE A 34 7.14 2.68 -14.37
CA ILE A 34 5.67 2.80 -14.23
C ILE A 34 4.95 1.87 -15.22
N PHE A 35 5.38 1.82 -16.48
CA PHE A 35 4.78 0.90 -17.45
C PHE A 35 5.07 -0.57 -17.12
N LEU A 36 6.27 -0.86 -16.60
CA LEU A 36 6.57 -2.20 -16.09
C LEU A 36 5.67 -2.57 -14.91
N LEU A 37 5.43 -1.64 -13.99
CA LEU A 37 4.55 -1.86 -12.85
C LEU A 37 3.09 -2.11 -13.30
N LEU A 38 2.62 -1.33 -14.30
CA LEU A 38 1.31 -1.55 -14.91
C LEU A 38 1.23 -2.92 -15.60
N PHE A 39 2.28 -3.31 -16.32
CA PHE A 39 2.35 -4.63 -16.94
C PHE A 39 2.27 -5.75 -15.92
N LEU A 40 2.97 -5.64 -14.79
CA LEU A 40 2.88 -6.61 -13.71
C LEU A 40 1.46 -6.68 -13.13
N GLU A 41 0.76 -5.55 -13.01
CA GLU A 41 -0.62 -5.54 -12.54
C GLU A 41 -1.57 -6.24 -13.53
N VAL A 42 -1.41 -5.98 -14.82
CA VAL A 42 -2.19 -6.67 -15.86
C VAL A 42 -1.89 -8.17 -15.86
N LEU A 43 -0.62 -8.56 -15.73
CA LEU A 43 -0.21 -9.95 -15.65
C LEU A 43 -0.82 -10.65 -14.42
N ARG A 44 -0.90 -9.98 -13.27
CA ARG A 44 -1.56 -10.50 -12.07
C ARG A 44 -3.03 -10.79 -12.33
N LEU A 45 -3.72 -9.86 -12.98
CA LEU A 45 -5.14 -10.04 -13.32
C LEU A 45 -5.32 -11.18 -14.32
N GLU A 46 -4.45 -11.31 -15.31
CA GLU A 46 -4.49 -12.38 -16.31
C GLU A 46 -4.28 -13.77 -15.69
N VAL A 47 -3.28 -13.91 -14.81
CA VAL A 47 -3.00 -15.19 -14.14
C VAL A 47 -4.14 -15.63 -13.22
N ASN A 48 -4.90 -14.69 -12.69
CA ASN A 48 -6.03 -14.96 -11.81
C ASN A 48 -7.37 -15.09 -12.56
N LEU A 49 -7.43 -14.92 -13.90
CA LEU A 49 -8.69 -14.90 -14.65
C LEU A 49 -9.56 -16.15 -14.45
N ASP A 50 -8.95 -17.33 -14.35
CA ASP A 50 -9.67 -18.59 -14.16
C ASP A 50 -10.32 -18.72 -12.77
N HIS A 51 -9.85 -17.93 -11.81
CA HIS A 51 -10.31 -17.94 -10.41
C HIS A 51 -10.60 -16.51 -9.92
N PHE A 52 -10.90 -15.59 -10.88
CA PHE A 52 -11.08 -14.17 -10.57
C PHE A 52 -12.25 -13.96 -9.62
N GLU A 53 -11.93 -13.50 -8.42
CA GLU A 53 -12.90 -13.05 -7.44
C GLU A 53 -12.89 -11.52 -7.34
N ILE A 54 -13.97 -10.89 -7.82
CA ILE A 54 -14.11 -9.43 -7.83
C ILE A 54 -13.87 -8.80 -6.46
N ASN A 55 -14.13 -9.57 -5.40
CA ASN A 55 -13.97 -9.15 -4.01
C ASN A 55 -12.51 -9.05 -3.56
N GLU A 56 -11.60 -9.76 -4.23
CA GLU A 56 -10.19 -9.87 -3.83
C GLU A 56 -9.25 -9.37 -4.91
N ASP A 57 -9.58 -9.61 -6.18
CA ASP A 57 -8.68 -9.42 -7.30
C ASP A 57 -8.78 -8.04 -7.97
N LEU A 58 -9.88 -7.32 -7.75
CA LEU A 58 -10.02 -5.98 -8.31
C LEU A 58 -8.97 -5.03 -7.73
N SER A 59 -8.34 -4.23 -8.59
CA SER A 59 -7.21 -3.34 -8.26
C SER A 59 -7.64 -2.08 -7.48
N LEU A 60 -8.39 -2.25 -6.38
CA LEU A 60 -8.87 -1.13 -5.57
C LEU A 60 -7.99 -0.83 -4.33
N GLN A 61 -6.94 -1.61 -4.10
CA GLN A 61 -5.97 -1.29 -3.04
C GLN A 61 -5.08 -0.12 -3.45
N LEU A 62 -4.61 0.66 -2.47
CA LEU A 62 -3.75 1.85 -2.73
C LEU A 62 -2.53 1.52 -3.58
N CYS A 63 -1.89 0.39 -3.32
CA CYS A 63 -0.73 -0.06 -4.09
C CYS A 63 -1.09 -0.41 -5.54
N PHE A 64 -2.23 -1.05 -5.79
CA PHE A 64 -2.64 -1.45 -7.14
C PHE A 64 -3.19 -0.29 -7.99
N ILE A 65 -3.70 0.76 -7.38
CA ILE A 65 -4.06 2.01 -8.09
C ILE A 65 -2.82 2.83 -8.47
N TYR A 66 -1.70 2.63 -7.77
CA TYR A 66 -0.47 3.38 -7.96
C TYR A 66 0.04 3.42 -9.42
N PRO A 67 0.11 2.32 -10.21
CA PRO A 67 0.56 2.38 -11.60
C PRO A 67 -0.38 3.19 -12.49
N PHE A 68 -1.70 3.20 -12.23
CA PHE A 68 -2.65 4.01 -12.99
C PHE A 68 -2.41 5.50 -12.75
N ILE A 69 -2.18 5.92 -11.51
CA ILE A 69 -1.76 7.30 -11.19
C ILE A 69 -0.42 7.60 -11.86
N GLY A 70 0.47 6.61 -11.93
CA GLY A 70 1.74 6.72 -12.63
C GLY A 70 1.56 7.01 -14.12
N VAL A 71 0.70 6.28 -14.81
CA VAL A 71 0.36 6.52 -16.21
C VAL A 71 -0.23 7.93 -16.40
N LEU A 72 -1.15 8.35 -15.53
CA LEU A 72 -1.69 9.72 -15.57
C LEU A 72 -0.57 10.75 -15.41
N SER A 73 0.40 10.52 -14.51
CA SER A 73 1.57 11.39 -14.34
C SER A 73 2.38 11.53 -15.62
N VAL A 74 2.60 10.44 -16.33
CA VAL A 74 3.40 10.42 -17.57
C VAL A 74 2.62 11.04 -18.74
N CYS A 75 1.37 10.63 -18.95
CA CYS A 75 0.54 11.08 -20.07
C CYS A 75 0.21 12.56 -19.98
N PHE A 76 -0.18 13.05 -18.82
CA PHE A 76 -0.52 14.46 -18.61
C PHE A 76 0.65 15.34 -18.18
N LYS A 77 1.87 14.76 -18.05
CA LYS A 77 3.07 15.46 -17.54
C LYS A 77 2.80 16.20 -16.22
N SER A 78 1.92 15.65 -15.39
CA SER A 78 1.44 16.26 -14.16
C SER A 78 2.47 16.18 -13.04
N SER A 79 2.90 17.32 -12.52
CA SER A 79 3.75 17.37 -11.33
C SER A 79 3.02 16.86 -10.08
N LEU A 80 1.71 17.09 -9.99
CA LEU A 80 0.88 16.65 -8.86
C LEU A 80 0.93 15.11 -8.72
N PHE A 81 0.62 14.37 -9.78
CA PHE A 81 0.64 12.91 -9.74
C PHE A 81 2.05 12.35 -9.57
N ARG A 82 3.06 12.96 -10.24
CA ARG A 82 4.47 12.59 -10.05
C ARG A 82 4.89 12.75 -8.59
N ASP A 83 4.62 13.90 -7.99
CA ASP A 83 5.03 14.22 -6.63
C ASP A 83 4.25 13.38 -5.60
N TYR A 84 2.99 13.02 -5.90
CA TYR A 84 2.21 12.04 -5.14
C TYR A 84 2.93 10.68 -5.10
N LEU A 85 3.31 10.15 -6.27
CA LEU A 85 4.01 8.88 -6.37
C LEU A 85 5.34 8.91 -5.60
N GLY A 86 6.10 10.01 -5.71
CA GLY A 86 7.36 10.17 -4.99
C GLY A 86 7.16 10.24 -3.48
N SER A 87 6.15 10.99 -3.02
CA SER A 87 5.95 11.24 -1.60
C SER A 87 5.42 10.02 -0.83
N PHE A 88 4.53 9.24 -1.44
CA PHE A 88 3.82 8.18 -0.71
C PHE A 88 4.14 6.76 -1.18
N GLY A 89 4.60 6.58 -2.41
CA GLY A 89 4.79 5.25 -2.97
C GLY A 89 5.84 4.41 -2.26
N TRP A 90 6.92 5.01 -1.73
CA TRP A 90 7.90 4.28 -0.93
C TRP A 90 7.28 3.75 0.36
N PHE A 91 6.42 4.52 1.00
CA PHE A 91 5.73 4.11 2.22
C PHE A 91 4.77 2.95 1.94
N PHE A 92 3.92 3.08 0.92
CA PHE A 92 3.01 2.00 0.54
C PHE A 92 3.76 0.74 0.09
N GLY A 93 4.88 0.92 -0.60
CA GLY A 93 5.75 -0.20 -0.96
C GLY A 93 6.33 -0.92 0.25
N VAL A 94 6.85 -0.19 1.23
CA VAL A 94 7.37 -0.77 2.48
C VAL A 94 6.27 -1.48 3.26
N VAL A 95 5.11 -0.84 3.44
CA VAL A 95 3.96 -1.45 4.13
C VAL A 95 3.52 -2.74 3.41
N GLY A 96 3.44 -2.71 2.07
CA GLY A 96 3.09 -3.88 1.28
C GLY A 96 4.08 -5.04 1.47
N ILE A 97 5.39 -4.78 1.49
CA ILE A 97 6.41 -5.81 1.72
C ILE A 97 6.30 -6.38 3.14
N VAL A 98 6.17 -5.53 4.15
CA VAL A 98 6.14 -5.93 5.57
C VAL A 98 4.94 -6.83 5.87
N PHE A 99 3.80 -6.54 5.26
CA PHE A 99 2.55 -7.27 5.51
C PHE A 99 2.24 -8.35 4.47
N SER A 100 3.11 -8.56 3.48
CA SER A 100 2.95 -9.66 2.52
C SER A 100 3.20 -11.02 3.16
N ASN A 101 2.37 -12.01 2.81
CA ASN A 101 2.59 -13.38 3.23
C ASN A 101 3.75 -14.01 2.42
N PRO A 102 4.80 -14.53 3.08
CA PRO A 102 5.94 -15.14 2.39
C PRO A 102 5.69 -16.56 1.87
N ASN A 103 4.47 -17.11 1.98
CA ASN A 103 4.21 -18.49 1.65
C ASN A 103 3.16 -18.68 0.54
N PRO A 104 3.47 -19.56 -0.40
CA PRO A 104 4.78 -20.17 -0.66
C PRO A 104 5.73 -19.17 -1.33
N LEU A 105 6.98 -19.05 -0.87
CA LEU A 105 7.93 -18.00 -1.29
C LEU A 105 8.15 -17.94 -2.81
N PHE A 106 8.18 -19.08 -3.48
CA PHE A 106 8.41 -19.18 -4.92
C PHE A 106 7.12 -19.26 -5.75
N SER A 107 5.95 -18.98 -5.16
CA SER A 107 4.74 -18.81 -5.97
C SER A 107 4.81 -17.50 -6.77
N PHE A 108 4.14 -17.50 -7.92
CA PHE A 108 3.99 -16.28 -8.72
C PHE A 108 3.38 -15.15 -7.89
N SER A 109 2.31 -15.42 -7.17
CA SER A 109 1.61 -14.44 -6.33
C SER A 109 2.53 -13.79 -5.30
N THR A 110 3.30 -14.58 -4.55
CA THR A 110 4.22 -14.07 -3.52
C THR A 110 5.36 -13.26 -4.13
N LEU A 111 6.02 -13.79 -5.17
CA LEU A 111 7.10 -13.08 -5.85
C LEU A 111 6.60 -11.79 -6.51
N HIS A 112 5.43 -11.85 -7.14
CA HIS A 112 4.78 -10.68 -7.72
C HIS A 112 4.62 -9.57 -6.67
N LEU A 113 4.04 -9.88 -5.49
CA LEU A 113 3.82 -8.90 -4.43
C LEU A 113 5.13 -8.24 -3.97
N TYR A 114 6.17 -9.03 -3.71
CA TYR A 114 7.46 -8.48 -3.27
C TYR A 114 8.14 -7.61 -4.35
N PHE A 115 8.20 -8.08 -5.58
CA PHE A 115 8.77 -7.31 -6.69
C PHE A 115 7.96 -6.07 -7.01
N TYR A 116 6.64 -6.17 -7.00
CA TYR A 116 5.73 -5.07 -7.25
C TYR A 116 5.95 -3.92 -6.25
N HIS A 117 5.94 -4.23 -4.96
CA HIS A 117 6.15 -3.22 -3.92
C HIS A 117 7.59 -2.68 -3.91
N SER A 118 8.58 -3.50 -4.24
CA SER A 118 9.97 -3.04 -4.44
C SER A 118 10.08 -2.05 -5.59
N LEU A 119 9.36 -2.28 -6.70
CA LEU A 119 9.29 -1.33 -7.81
C LEU A 119 8.63 -0.02 -7.41
N MET A 120 7.59 -0.04 -6.59
CA MET A 120 6.98 1.19 -6.05
C MET A 120 8.00 2.01 -5.25
N ILE A 121 8.80 1.36 -4.39
CA ILE A 121 9.88 2.00 -3.64
C ILE A 121 10.90 2.61 -4.60
N LEU A 122 11.35 1.86 -5.60
CA LEU A 122 12.33 2.31 -6.59
C LEU A 122 11.83 3.52 -7.37
N ILE A 123 10.60 3.47 -7.89
CA ILE A 123 9.96 4.58 -8.62
C ILE A 123 9.92 5.82 -7.75
N SER A 124 9.48 5.68 -6.50
CA SER A 124 9.40 6.79 -5.56
C SER A 124 10.75 7.44 -5.33
N PHE A 125 11.80 6.66 -5.04
CA PHE A 125 13.14 7.22 -4.83
C PHE A 125 13.74 7.84 -6.10
N LEU A 126 13.46 7.31 -7.29
CA LEU A 126 13.86 7.93 -8.55
C LEU A 126 13.18 9.29 -8.76
N ILE A 127 11.90 9.41 -8.39
CA ILE A 127 11.18 10.70 -8.42
C ILE A 127 11.75 11.64 -7.36
N LEU A 128 12.02 11.16 -6.15
CA LEU A 128 12.59 11.93 -5.04
C LEU A 128 14.01 12.43 -5.31
N LYS A 129 14.74 11.88 -6.28
CA LYS A 129 15.98 12.49 -6.77
C LYS A 129 15.76 13.89 -7.35
N ASN A 130 14.55 14.18 -7.81
CA ASN A 130 14.17 15.49 -8.29
C ASN A 130 13.43 16.24 -7.17
N LYS A 131 13.37 17.57 -7.30
CA LYS A 131 12.68 18.37 -6.31
C LYS A 131 11.17 18.11 -6.37
N ILE A 132 10.56 17.82 -5.22
CA ILE A 132 9.11 17.86 -5.03
C ILE A 132 8.67 19.31 -5.03
N THR A 133 7.72 19.66 -5.89
CA THR A 133 7.22 21.03 -6.08
C THR A 133 5.83 21.23 -5.50
N THR A 134 5.09 20.13 -5.31
CA THR A 134 3.71 20.17 -4.82
C THR A 134 3.67 20.20 -3.29
N SER A 135 2.89 21.11 -2.71
CA SER A 135 2.66 21.18 -1.27
C SER A 135 1.85 19.96 -0.76
N PHE A 136 1.81 19.81 0.55
CA PHE A 136 1.14 18.64 1.18
C PHE A 136 -0.34 18.55 0.83
N LEU A 137 -1.09 19.64 0.90
CA LEU A 137 -2.55 19.62 0.77
C LEU A 137 -3.06 19.01 -0.55
N PRO A 138 -2.57 19.44 -1.74
CA PRO A 138 -2.98 18.79 -2.99
C PRO A 138 -2.65 17.29 -3.06
N LEU A 139 -1.50 16.86 -2.53
CA LEU A 139 -1.11 15.46 -2.48
C LEU A 139 -2.04 14.66 -1.55
N PHE A 140 -2.39 15.24 -0.41
CA PHE A 140 -3.32 14.64 0.54
C PHE A 140 -4.73 14.51 -0.06
N ILE A 141 -5.19 15.50 -0.84
CA ILE A 141 -6.47 15.43 -1.56
C ILE A 141 -6.48 14.25 -2.55
N VAL A 142 -5.40 14.05 -3.32
CA VAL A 142 -5.30 12.88 -4.21
C VAL A 142 -5.44 11.57 -3.43
N LEU A 143 -4.78 11.48 -2.27
CA LEU A 143 -4.89 10.29 -1.41
C LEU A 143 -6.32 10.09 -0.88
N ILE A 144 -6.97 11.15 -0.42
CA ILE A 144 -8.37 11.07 0.07
C ILE A 144 -9.31 10.65 -1.06
N ILE A 145 -9.15 11.19 -2.26
CA ILE A 145 -9.94 10.79 -3.43
C ILE A 145 -9.73 9.30 -3.71
N GLN A 146 -8.50 8.81 -3.67
CA GLN A 146 -8.18 7.39 -3.87
C GLN A 146 -8.85 6.51 -2.80
N ILE A 147 -8.75 6.88 -1.53
CA ILE A 147 -9.43 6.18 -0.41
C ILE A 147 -10.94 6.18 -0.61
N PHE A 148 -11.52 7.31 -1.03
CA PHE A 148 -12.94 7.42 -1.31
C PHE A 148 -13.38 6.46 -2.42
N PHE A 149 -12.64 6.38 -3.53
CA PHE A 149 -12.93 5.42 -4.60
C PHE A 149 -12.83 3.97 -4.11
N THR A 150 -11.86 3.65 -3.28
CA THR A 150 -11.73 2.31 -2.68
C THR A 150 -12.92 2.01 -1.77
N PHE A 151 -13.34 2.98 -0.95
CA PHE A 151 -14.51 2.85 -0.08
C PHE A 151 -15.80 2.65 -0.89
N MET A 152 -16.01 3.45 -1.93
CA MET A 152 -17.15 3.30 -2.84
C MET A 152 -17.13 1.95 -3.54
N GLY A 153 -15.96 1.47 -3.95
CA GLY A 153 -15.78 0.12 -4.50
C GLY A 153 -16.21 -0.97 -3.52
N ASN A 154 -15.76 -0.90 -2.26
CA ASN A 154 -16.19 -1.82 -1.21
C ASN A 154 -17.71 -1.81 -1.02
N PHE A 155 -18.32 -0.63 -1.06
CA PHE A 155 -19.76 -0.46 -0.87
C PHE A 155 -20.58 -0.99 -2.07
N ILE A 156 -20.16 -0.67 -3.31
CA ILE A 156 -20.87 -1.04 -4.54
C ILE A 156 -20.75 -2.55 -4.80
N ILE A 157 -19.56 -3.10 -4.63
CA ILE A 157 -19.31 -4.52 -4.89
C ILE A 157 -19.99 -5.37 -3.80
N GLY A 158 -19.98 -4.92 -2.55
CA GLY A 158 -20.57 -5.65 -1.43
C GLY A 158 -19.92 -7.01 -1.19
N ASN A 159 -20.71 -8.02 -0.81
CA ASN A 159 -20.31 -9.42 -0.70
C ASN A 159 -19.00 -9.71 0.08
N GLY A 160 -18.74 -8.91 1.13
CA GLY A 160 -17.54 -9.10 1.96
C GLY A 160 -16.29 -8.40 1.45
N CYS A 161 -16.39 -7.55 0.43
CA CYS A 161 -15.27 -6.72 -0.03
C CYS A 161 -14.71 -5.88 1.12
N ASN A 162 -13.41 -5.91 1.28
CA ASN A 162 -12.72 -5.15 2.32
C ASN A 162 -11.36 -4.62 1.83
N TYR A 163 -11.36 -4.02 0.65
CA TYR A 163 -10.15 -3.40 0.10
C TYR A 163 -9.60 -2.37 1.09
N MET A 164 -8.29 -2.42 1.30
CA MET A 164 -7.56 -1.60 2.27
C MET A 164 -8.04 -1.79 3.73
N PHE A 165 -8.76 -2.86 4.03
CA PHE A 165 -9.37 -3.07 5.35
C PHE A 165 -10.25 -1.91 5.83
N LEU A 166 -10.75 -1.08 4.90
CA LEU A 166 -11.54 0.10 5.24
C LEU A 166 -12.80 -0.25 6.03
N ASN A 167 -13.48 -1.33 5.64
CA ASN A 167 -14.67 -1.77 6.36
C ASN A 167 -14.31 -2.20 7.79
N THR A 168 -13.20 -2.94 7.97
CA THR A 168 -12.72 -3.32 9.30
C THR A 168 -12.41 -2.11 10.17
N PHE A 169 -11.81 -1.07 9.59
CA PHE A 169 -11.52 0.17 10.32
C PHE A 169 -12.77 0.98 10.63
N LEU A 170 -13.75 1.02 9.71
CA LEU A 170 -14.96 1.82 9.87
C LEU A 170 -16.02 1.12 10.72
N PHE A 171 -16.06 -0.21 10.69
CA PHE A 171 -17.08 -1.02 11.36
C PHE A 171 -16.45 -2.17 12.16
N PRO A 172 -15.65 -1.90 13.19
CA PRO A 172 -14.90 -2.93 13.91
C PRO A 172 -15.78 -3.97 14.63
N TYR A 173 -17.05 -3.66 14.88
CA TYR A 173 -17.99 -4.58 15.56
C TYR A 173 -18.69 -5.57 14.64
N ASP A 174 -18.74 -5.31 13.34
CA ASP A 174 -19.57 -6.11 12.43
C ASP A 174 -18.76 -7.24 11.79
N LYS A 175 -18.26 -8.16 12.65
CA LYS A 175 -17.51 -9.35 12.21
C LYS A 175 -18.32 -10.26 11.28
N ALA A 176 -19.67 -10.18 11.32
CA ALA A 176 -20.57 -11.00 10.53
C ALA A 176 -20.69 -10.49 9.07
N VAL A 177 -20.47 -9.21 8.84
CA VAL A 177 -20.49 -8.60 7.49
C VAL A 177 -19.23 -8.93 6.72
N TYR A 178 -18.14 -9.27 7.41
CA TYR A 178 -16.86 -9.59 6.78
C TYR A 178 -16.68 -11.10 6.70
N LYS A 179 -16.95 -11.68 5.55
CA LYS A 179 -16.29 -12.94 5.14
C LYS A 179 -14.81 -12.66 4.86
N VAL A 180 -14.16 -11.98 5.80
CA VAL A 180 -12.72 -11.78 5.72
C VAL A 180 -12.10 -13.14 5.85
N ASN A 181 -11.21 -13.47 4.94
CA ASN A 181 -10.35 -14.64 5.07
C ASN A 181 -9.57 -14.46 6.38
N ILE A 182 -10.09 -15.04 7.45
CA ILE A 182 -9.65 -14.88 8.84
C ILE A 182 -8.15 -15.17 8.97
N ASN A 183 -7.60 -15.96 8.04
CA ASN A 183 -6.19 -16.31 8.01
C ASN A 183 -5.25 -15.11 7.71
N VAL A 184 -5.72 -14.06 7.06
CA VAL A 184 -4.91 -12.85 6.80
C VAL A 184 -5.04 -11.85 7.96
N LEU A 185 -6.17 -11.82 8.63
CA LEU A 185 -6.44 -10.91 9.75
C LEU A 185 -6.09 -11.50 11.12
N SER A 186 -5.88 -12.80 11.20
CA SER A 186 -5.33 -13.46 12.40
C SER A 186 -3.82 -13.25 12.57
N MET A 187 -3.28 -12.14 12.02
CA MET A 187 -1.92 -11.73 12.32
C MET A 187 -1.82 -11.43 13.81
N HIS A 188 -1.20 -12.34 14.53
CA HIS A 188 -0.84 -12.12 15.93
C HIS A 188 0.27 -11.08 15.99
N VAL A 189 -0.10 -9.84 16.26
CA VAL A 189 0.84 -8.71 16.32
C VAL A 189 1.58 -8.68 17.65
N PHE A 190 1.01 -9.26 18.68
CA PHE A 190 1.64 -9.38 20.02
C PHE A 190 1.19 -10.69 20.69
N GLY A 191 1.73 -11.82 20.28
CA GLY A 191 1.40 -13.11 20.89
C GLY A 191 -0.03 -13.58 20.58
N SER A 192 -0.92 -13.63 21.59
CA SER A 192 -2.30 -14.12 21.42
C SER A 192 -3.33 -13.07 20.99
N LEU A 193 -2.92 -11.80 20.79
CA LEU A 193 -3.83 -10.72 20.40
C LEU A 193 -3.87 -10.58 18.87
N SER A 194 -5.04 -10.78 18.27
CA SER A 194 -5.26 -10.45 16.87
C SER A 194 -5.35 -8.93 16.68
N TYR A 195 -5.03 -8.45 15.47
CA TYR A 195 -5.20 -7.04 15.10
C TYR A 195 -6.66 -6.56 15.33
N LEU A 196 -7.64 -7.41 15.04
CA LEU A 196 -9.06 -7.11 15.29
C LEU A 196 -9.38 -6.92 16.77
N ASP A 197 -8.79 -7.73 17.66
CA ASP A 197 -9.01 -7.61 19.09
C ASP A 197 -8.45 -6.29 19.63
N ILE A 198 -7.37 -5.80 19.04
CA ILE A 198 -6.80 -4.48 19.38
C ILE A 198 -7.74 -3.36 18.94
N LEU A 199 -8.26 -3.40 17.71
CA LEU A 199 -9.21 -2.40 17.21
C LEU A 199 -10.53 -2.41 18.01
N ASP A 200 -11.07 -3.58 18.31
CA ASP A 200 -12.26 -3.73 19.14
C ASP A 200 -12.06 -3.11 20.52
N LYS A 201 -10.91 -3.35 21.15
CA LYS A 201 -10.58 -2.74 22.46
C LYS A 201 -10.43 -1.23 22.36
N ILE A 202 -9.76 -0.72 21.34
CA ILE A 202 -9.61 0.72 21.11
C ILE A 202 -10.98 1.36 20.89
N TYR A 203 -11.86 0.75 20.10
CA TYR A 203 -13.21 1.24 19.88
C TYR A 203 -14.04 1.20 21.18
N ALA A 204 -13.98 0.12 21.93
CA ALA A 204 -14.67 0.00 23.21
C ALA A 204 -14.26 1.09 24.21
N CYS A 205 -12.98 1.48 24.20
CA CYS A 205 -12.47 2.56 25.04
C CYS A 205 -12.85 3.96 24.56
N LEU A 206 -12.86 4.19 23.24
CA LEU A 206 -13.00 5.52 22.66
C LEU A 206 -14.44 5.85 22.25
N GLY A 207 -15.29 4.84 22.04
CA GLY A 207 -16.67 5.03 21.58
C GLY A 207 -16.76 5.91 20.33
N GLY A 208 -17.62 6.93 20.35
CA GLY A 208 -17.79 7.84 19.21
C GLY A 208 -16.57 8.67 18.82
N VAL A 209 -15.57 8.81 19.71
CA VAL A 209 -14.32 9.52 19.45
C VAL A 209 -13.35 8.67 18.62
N TYR A 210 -13.59 7.36 18.49
CA TYR A 210 -12.75 6.42 17.73
C TYR A 210 -12.45 6.90 16.30
N TYR A 211 -13.46 7.38 15.59
CA TYR A 211 -13.26 7.85 14.20
C TYR A 211 -12.40 9.11 14.13
N VAL A 212 -12.56 10.03 15.08
CA VAL A 212 -11.71 11.23 15.17
C VAL A 212 -10.27 10.82 15.45
N PHE A 213 -10.08 9.84 16.35
CA PHE A 213 -8.75 9.29 16.64
C PHE A 213 -8.11 8.66 15.40
N LEU A 214 -8.83 7.78 14.67
CA LEU A 214 -8.32 7.14 13.46
C LEU A 214 -7.95 8.17 12.38
N ILE A 215 -8.82 9.15 12.11
CA ILE A 215 -8.56 10.19 11.10
C ILE A 215 -7.34 11.01 11.50
N SER A 216 -7.22 11.39 12.77
CA SER A 216 -6.08 12.16 13.27
C SER A 216 -4.78 11.38 13.19
N LEU A 217 -4.79 10.10 13.59
CA LEU A 217 -3.65 9.20 13.53
C LEU A 217 -3.19 9.01 12.07
N PHE A 218 -4.13 8.69 11.17
CA PHE A 218 -3.86 8.51 9.76
C PHE A 218 -3.28 9.78 9.13
N SER A 219 -3.91 10.93 9.35
CA SER A 219 -3.45 12.22 8.80
C SER A 219 -2.04 12.56 9.32
N THR A 220 -1.76 12.27 10.58
CA THR A 220 -0.44 12.49 11.19
C THR A 220 0.62 11.59 10.55
N ILE A 221 0.34 10.30 10.37
CA ILE A 221 1.25 9.35 9.72
C ILE A 221 1.56 9.83 8.29
N ILE A 222 0.53 10.17 7.52
CA ILE A 222 0.70 10.62 6.13
C ILE A 222 1.49 11.93 6.06
N TYR A 223 1.28 12.85 7.00
CA TYR A 223 2.08 14.08 7.09
C TYR A 223 3.55 13.79 7.41
N ILE A 224 3.82 12.87 8.34
CA ILE A 224 5.19 12.44 8.66
C ILE A 224 5.86 11.83 7.44
N VAL A 225 5.16 10.97 6.68
CA VAL A 225 5.66 10.36 5.43
C VAL A 225 6.01 11.45 4.40
N TYR A 226 5.17 12.47 4.24
CA TYR A 226 5.45 13.61 3.36
C TYR A 226 6.72 14.37 3.79
N ILE A 227 6.85 14.71 5.08
CA ILE A 227 8.03 15.40 5.61
C ILE A 227 9.30 14.54 5.45
N ALA A 228 9.20 13.22 5.67
CA ALA A 228 10.31 12.30 5.43
C ALA A 228 10.74 12.34 3.95
N SER A 229 9.79 12.35 3.03
CA SER A 229 10.06 12.45 1.59
C SER A 229 10.78 13.76 1.23
N LEU A 230 10.38 14.88 1.80
CA LEU A 230 11.09 16.16 1.61
C LEU A 230 12.53 16.11 2.13
N LYS A 231 12.77 15.47 3.28
CA LYS A 231 14.12 15.33 3.84
C LYS A 231 15.03 14.45 2.97
N ILE A 232 14.48 13.44 2.30
CA ILE A 232 15.23 12.62 1.34
C ILE A 232 15.72 13.48 0.17
N VAL A 233 14.86 14.39 -0.32
CA VAL A 233 15.21 15.32 -1.42
C VAL A 233 16.30 16.31 -1.03
N THR A 234 16.25 16.84 0.20
CA THR A 234 17.16 17.92 0.65
C THR A 234 18.57 17.43 1.03
N LYS A 235 18.75 16.11 1.26
CA LYS A 235 20.05 15.53 1.56
C LYS A 235 20.90 15.21 0.31
N LYS A 236 20.80 16.03 -0.76
CA LYS A 236 21.80 15.95 -1.85
C LYS A 236 23.13 16.51 -1.34
N PRO A 237 24.23 15.73 -1.47
CA PRO A 237 25.57 16.27 -1.26
C PRO A 237 25.88 17.36 -2.29
#